data_ec771c8aee39c57a3fc2dbdf6e6760a5
#
_entry.id   ec771c8aee39c57a3fc2dbdf6e6760a5
#
_cell.length_a   1.000
_cell.length_b   1.000
_cell.length_c   1.000
_cell.angle_alpha   90.00
_cell.angle_beta   90.00
_cell.angle_gamma   90.00
#
_symmetry.space_group_name_H-M   'P 1'
#
loop_
_entity.id
_entity.type
_entity.pdbx_description
1 polymer ?
#
loop_
_entity_poly.entity_id
_entity_poly.type
_entity_poly.pdbx_seq_one_letter_code
_entity_poly.pdbx_strand_id
1 'polypeptide(L)'
;AIEYRLDTGSFPAELKIEQKFCPVCGSPLMHGSKLCIKCARKPKILLRLYHIGKPYLPRILLVIFFVVAVELLAVIYPYFKRLVIDNYMTAENPQISKIWLLFGLTAGIYLTVCLFEWIVGYLKNFVAAAVSRDLREMLFDKIQRLSLANITKRSAGDMLGRIQNDTTRVREFLVSYGADIIVRVFSLLLLTVILFVTNWRLAVLVILPAPFMLWAFRWSSDKIRRKFHIVWRRGQKVNSLLHDAINGIRVVKAYGGEQNETRKFERVSTDYCIQLSGAEKFWSLVTPVVGFVMTLGEFLVLYFGANLVLQQEMQIGELVQYTTYVSMLYGPLRWLISLPRQIKQASVSANKLFEIIDEPEESQQQQNA
;
A
#
# COMPACT_ATOMS: atom_id res chain seq x y z
N ALA A 1 26.75 32.46 9.88
CA ALA A 1 28.13 32.08 9.55
C ALA A 1 28.88 33.24 8.87
N ILE A 2 28.23 34.01 7.99
CA ILE A 2 28.81 35.18 7.31
C ILE A 2 28.98 36.33 8.31
N GLU A 3 27.99 36.64 9.14
CA GLU A 3 28.07 37.63 10.21
C GLU A 3 29.17 37.31 11.23
N TYR A 4 29.28 36.07 11.65
CA TYR A 4 30.32 35.62 12.58
C TYR A 4 31.76 35.81 12.03
N ARG A 5 31.94 35.72 10.70
CA ARG A 5 33.22 35.93 10.05
C ARG A 5 33.63 37.41 10.02
N LEU A 6 32.66 38.31 9.97
CA LEU A 6 32.90 39.75 10.01
C LEU A 6 33.42 40.20 11.38
N ASP A 7 32.96 39.59 12.45
CA ASP A 7 33.33 39.95 13.82
C ASP A 7 34.60 39.25 14.33
N THR A 8 34.83 37.98 13.97
CA THR A 8 35.89 37.13 14.56
C THR A 8 36.98 36.71 13.58
N GLY A 9 36.80 36.91 12.28
CA GLY A 9 37.81 36.53 11.24
C GLY A 9 37.99 35.02 11.05
N SER A 10 37.33 34.18 11.83
CA SER A 10 37.42 32.70 11.81
C SER A 10 36.04 32.05 11.74
N PHE A 11 35.93 30.89 11.07
CA PHE A 11 34.71 30.09 11.13
C PHE A 11 34.63 29.30 12.47
N PRO A 12 33.48 29.22 13.11
CA PRO A 12 33.32 28.34 14.26
C PRO A 12 33.61 26.91 13.85
N ALA A 13 34.46 26.22 14.63
CA ALA A 13 34.92 24.86 14.36
C ALA A 13 33.80 23.79 14.31
N GLU A 14 32.57 24.14 14.69
CA GLU A 14 31.41 23.26 14.73
C GLU A 14 30.25 23.72 13.82
N LEU A 15 30.49 24.00 12.56
CA LEU A 15 29.45 23.85 11.55
C LEU A 15 29.25 22.34 11.34
N LYS A 16 28.36 21.72 12.13
CA LYS A 16 27.89 20.35 11.87
C LYS A 16 27.23 20.36 10.50
N ILE A 17 28.01 20.01 9.48
CA ILE A 17 27.50 19.74 8.13
C ILE A 17 26.49 18.61 8.30
N GLU A 18 25.20 18.89 8.13
CA GLU A 18 24.18 17.83 8.11
C GLU A 18 24.65 16.78 7.10
N GLN A 19 24.86 15.58 7.58
CA GLN A 19 25.30 14.47 6.72
C GLN A 19 24.17 14.21 5.70
N LYS A 20 24.36 14.71 4.50
CA LYS A 20 23.37 14.54 3.40
C LYS A 20 23.36 13.11 2.84
N PHE A 21 24.39 12.33 3.13
CA PHE A 21 24.58 10.97 2.60
C PHE A 21 24.84 9.98 3.71
N CYS A 22 24.35 8.75 3.54
CA CYS A 22 24.56 7.66 4.48
C CYS A 22 26.04 7.23 4.47
N PRO A 23 26.73 7.13 5.64
CA PRO A 23 28.12 6.72 5.71
C PRO A 23 28.35 5.26 5.31
N VAL A 24 27.30 4.41 5.34
CA VAL A 24 27.41 2.97 5.04
C VAL A 24 27.17 2.66 3.55
N CYS A 25 26.21 3.32 2.88
CA CYS A 25 25.83 2.97 1.51
C CYS A 25 25.85 4.16 0.52
N GLY A 26 26.27 5.37 0.94
CA GLY A 26 26.33 6.55 0.10
C GLY A 26 24.98 7.08 -0.41
N SER A 27 23.86 6.49 0.01
CA SER A 27 22.54 6.97 -0.41
C SER A 27 22.16 8.26 0.30
N PRO A 28 21.46 9.20 -0.37
CA PRO A 28 21.01 10.45 0.25
C PRO A 28 20.09 10.15 1.43
N LEU A 29 20.35 10.82 2.56
CA LEU A 29 19.51 10.78 3.75
C LEU A 29 18.28 11.68 3.56
N MET A 30 17.19 11.38 4.24
CA MET A 30 16.04 12.29 4.28
C MET A 30 16.40 13.54 5.10
N HIS A 31 15.92 14.72 4.67
CA HIS A 31 16.10 15.99 5.39
C HIS A 31 15.67 15.82 6.86
N GLY A 32 16.55 16.17 7.79
CA GLY A 32 16.30 16.10 9.22
C GLY A 32 16.33 14.69 9.84
N SER A 33 16.72 13.64 9.10
CA SER A 33 16.81 12.27 9.61
C SER A 33 18.19 11.67 9.37
N LYS A 34 18.76 11.03 10.38
CA LYS A 34 20.01 10.24 10.27
C LYS A 34 19.78 8.84 9.68
N LEU A 35 18.52 8.50 9.35
CA LEU A 35 18.15 7.16 8.91
C LEU A 35 18.29 6.98 7.39
N CYS A 36 19.02 5.96 6.99
CA CYS A 36 19.13 5.55 5.60
C CYS A 36 18.06 4.51 5.25
N ILE A 37 17.23 4.80 4.24
CA ILE A 37 16.16 3.90 3.77
C ILE A 37 16.70 2.54 3.28
N LYS A 38 17.95 2.50 2.76
CA LYS A 38 18.59 1.27 2.29
C LYS A 38 19.20 0.43 3.42
N CYS A 39 19.76 1.09 4.43
CA CYS A 39 20.50 0.45 5.54
C CYS A 39 19.62 0.15 6.75
N ALA A 40 18.41 0.72 6.84
CA ALA A 40 17.47 0.43 7.93
C ALA A 40 17.19 -1.08 7.99
N ARG A 41 17.52 -1.71 9.12
CA ARG A 41 17.34 -3.15 9.34
C ARG A 41 15.84 -3.47 9.40
N LYS A 42 15.27 -3.83 8.26
CA LYS A 42 13.85 -4.19 8.08
C LYS A 42 13.29 -5.18 9.12
N PRO A 43 14.01 -6.27 9.52
CA PRO A 43 13.46 -7.24 10.48
C PRO A 43 13.18 -6.64 11.87
N LYS A 44 14.02 -5.70 12.35
CA LYS A 44 13.79 -5.07 13.67
C LYS A 44 12.52 -4.20 13.69
N ILE A 45 12.21 -3.53 12.58
CA ILE A 45 11.01 -2.67 12.48
C ILE A 45 9.75 -3.52 12.48
N LEU A 46 9.71 -4.58 11.69
CA LEU A 46 8.57 -5.49 11.62
C LEU A 46 8.30 -6.16 12.97
N LEU A 47 9.36 -6.56 13.70
CA LEU A 47 9.22 -7.13 15.04
C LEU A 47 8.62 -6.13 16.04
N ARG A 48 9.07 -4.87 16.00
CA ARG A 48 8.51 -3.79 16.84
C ARG A 48 7.06 -3.49 16.50
N LEU A 49 6.72 -3.44 15.21
CA LEU A 49 5.34 -3.27 14.76
C LEU A 49 4.46 -4.43 15.21
N TYR A 50 4.98 -5.65 15.19
CA TYR A 50 4.29 -6.83 15.74
C TYR A 50 4.00 -6.66 17.24
N HIS A 51 4.95 -6.16 18.03
CA HIS A 51 4.74 -5.93 19.47
C HIS A 51 3.63 -4.90 19.74
N ILE A 52 3.54 -3.85 18.94
CA ILE A 52 2.44 -2.86 19.02
C ILE A 52 1.09 -3.50 18.64
N GLY A 53 1.09 -4.41 17.66
CA GLY A 53 -0.11 -5.14 17.24
C GLY A 53 -0.54 -6.27 18.19
N LYS A 54 0.36 -6.78 19.03
CA LYS A 54 0.13 -7.95 19.89
C LYS A 54 -1.13 -7.87 20.77
N PRO A 55 -1.47 -6.75 21.44
CA PRO A 55 -2.69 -6.63 22.24
C PRO A 55 -3.98 -6.83 21.41
N TYR A 56 -3.92 -6.56 20.12
CA TYR A 56 -5.05 -6.65 19.18
C TYR A 56 -5.11 -7.99 18.44
N LEU A 57 -4.15 -8.89 18.69
CA LEU A 57 -4.03 -10.18 18.00
C LEU A 57 -5.34 -10.99 18.01
N PRO A 58 -6.10 -11.15 19.13
CA PRO A 58 -7.34 -11.92 19.11
C PRO A 58 -8.39 -11.32 18.17
N ARG A 59 -8.50 -10.00 18.10
CA ARG A 59 -9.42 -9.32 17.18
C ARG A 59 -8.95 -9.42 15.73
N ILE A 60 -7.64 -9.34 15.50
CA ILE A 60 -7.05 -9.54 14.16
C ILE A 60 -7.28 -10.97 13.69
N LEU A 61 -7.14 -11.98 14.55
CA LEU A 61 -7.45 -13.37 14.23
C LEU A 61 -8.93 -13.57 13.89
N LEU A 62 -9.82 -12.89 14.61
CA LEU A 62 -11.25 -12.90 14.31
C LEU A 62 -11.53 -12.28 12.93
N VAL A 63 -10.88 -11.18 12.59
CA VAL A 63 -10.95 -10.57 11.24
C VAL A 63 -10.48 -11.57 10.19
N ILE A 64 -9.34 -12.21 10.39
CA ILE A 64 -8.78 -13.21 9.45
C ILE A 64 -9.77 -14.36 9.28
N PHE A 65 -10.36 -14.87 10.37
CA PHE A 65 -11.37 -15.93 10.32
C PHE A 65 -12.55 -15.55 9.43
N PHE A 66 -13.18 -14.39 9.66
CA PHE A 66 -14.31 -13.96 8.84
C PHE A 66 -13.94 -13.72 7.39
N VAL A 67 -12.76 -13.18 7.12
CA VAL A 67 -12.32 -12.94 5.73
C VAL A 67 -12.04 -14.26 5.02
N VAL A 68 -11.42 -15.24 5.69
CA VAL A 68 -11.25 -16.60 5.13
C VAL A 68 -12.61 -17.23 4.86
N ALA A 69 -13.58 -17.07 5.76
CA ALA A 69 -14.94 -17.54 5.54
C ALA A 69 -15.60 -16.88 4.32
N VAL A 70 -15.42 -15.58 4.13
CA VAL A 70 -15.87 -14.84 2.92
C VAL A 70 -15.27 -15.43 1.66
N GLU A 71 -13.94 -15.65 1.63
CA GLU A 71 -13.25 -16.22 0.45
C GLU A 71 -13.73 -17.65 0.14
N LEU A 72 -13.95 -18.47 1.17
CA LEU A 72 -14.49 -19.82 0.99
C LEU A 72 -15.93 -19.80 0.43
N LEU A 73 -16.79 -18.91 0.94
CA LEU A 73 -18.15 -18.73 0.44
C LEU A 73 -18.16 -18.18 -1.00
N ALA A 74 -17.24 -17.27 -1.32
CA ALA A 74 -17.11 -16.70 -2.66
C ALA A 74 -16.77 -17.76 -3.72
N VAL A 75 -16.00 -18.80 -3.35
CA VAL A 75 -15.64 -19.91 -4.24
C VAL A 75 -16.86 -20.81 -4.55
N ILE A 76 -17.87 -20.84 -3.69
CA ILE A 76 -19.08 -21.66 -3.88
C ILE A 76 -19.96 -21.05 -5.01
N TYR A 77 -19.94 -19.73 -5.20
CA TYR A 77 -20.77 -19.07 -6.20
C TYR A 77 -20.56 -19.58 -7.65
N PRO A 78 -19.33 -19.70 -8.17
CA PRO A 78 -19.10 -20.26 -9.51
C PRO A 78 -19.57 -21.74 -9.63
N TYR A 79 -19.50 -22.49 -8.56
CA TYR A 79 -20.01 -23.88 -8.54
C TYR A 79 -21.52 -23.94 -8.72
N PHE A 80 -22.30 -23.10 -8.03
CA PHE A 80 -23.74 -23.02 -8.25
C PHE A 80 -24.08 -22.56 -9.68
N LYS A 81 -23.32 -21.62 -10.22
CA LYS A 81 -23.46 -21.17 -11.62
C LYS A 81 -23.28 -22.33 -12.60
N ARG A 82 -22.29 -23.20 -12.38
CA ARG A 82 -22.13 -24.45 -13.12
C ARG A 82 -23.35 -25.35 -13.02
N LEU A 83 -23.83 -25.62 -11.80
CA LEU A 83 -24.99 -26.48 -11.59
C LEU A 83 -26.23 -25.98 -12.35
N VAL A 84 -26.46 -24.67 -12.36
CA VAL A 84 -27.61 -24.09 -13.10
C VAL A 84 -27.45 -24.33 -14.60
N ILE A 85 -26.24 -24.15 -15.15
CA ILE A 85 -26.02 -24.29 -16.59
C ILE A 85 -26.12 -25.78 -16.99
N ASP A 86 -25.34 -26.67 -16.34
CA ASP A 86 -25.18 -28.06 -16.78
C ASP A 86 -26.45 -28.89 -16.51
N ASN A 87 -27.13 -28.70 -15.37
CA ASN A 87 -28.24 -29.56 -14.97
C ASN A 87 -29.63 -29.03 -15.33
N TYR A 88 -29.75 -27.71 -15.59
CA TYR A 88 -31.07 -27.11 -15.77
C TYR A 88 -31.23 -26.29 -17.07
N MET A 89 -30.16 -25.67 -17.59
CA MET A 89 -30.27 -24.91 -18.85
C MET A 89 -30.03 -25.79 -20.08
N THR A 90 -29.13 -26.78 -19.97
CA THR A 90 -28.80 -27.70 -21.06
C THR A 90 -29.62 -28.99 -21.02
N ALA A 91 -30.44 -29.21 -19.97
CA ALA A 91 -31.30 -30.38 -19.86
C ALA A 91 -32.51 -30.32 -20.80
N GLU A 92 -32.92 -31.44 -21.36
CA GLU A 92 -34.10 -31.55 -22.25
C GLU A 92 -35.41 -31.13 -21.55
N ASN A 93 -35.49 -31.23 -20.22
CA ASN A 93 -36.64 -30.79 -19.41
C ASN A 93 -36.22 -29.84 -18.30
N PRO A 94 -36.19 -28.53 -18.51
CA PRO A 94 -35.79 -27.56 -17.50
C PRO A 94 -36.76 -27.47 -16.35
N GLN A 95 -36.32 -27.84 -15.13
CA GLN A 95 -37.13 -27.77 -13.92
C GLN A 95 -37.02 -26.37 -13.27
N ILE A 96 -37.90 -25.46 -13.68
CA ILE A 96 -37.89 -24.04 -13.26
C ILE A 96 -37.91 -23.89 -11.72
N SER A 97 -38.64 -24.75 -11.01
CA SER A 97 -38.70 -24.69 -9.54
C SER A 97 -37.34 -24.92 -8.86
N LYS A 98 -36.47 -25.76 -9.41
CA LYS A 98 -35.14 -26.00 -8.88
C LYS A 98 -34.17 -24.85 -9.21
N ILE A 99 -34.37 -24.15 -10.33
CA ILE A 99 -33.63 -22.94 -10.66
C ILE A 99 -33.91 -21.86 -9.62
N TRP A 100 -35.18 -21.65 -9.23
CA TRP A 100 -35.52 -20.68 -8.18
C TRP A 100 -34.92 -21.04 -6.82
N LEU A 101 -34.89 -22.35 -6.48
CA LEU A 101 -34.23 -22.81 -5.25
C LEU A 101 -32.72 -22.51 -5.24
N LEU A 102 -32.02 -22.78 -6.35
CA LEU A 102 -30.59 -22.47 -6.47
C LEU A 102 -30.34 -20.97 -6.46
N PHE A 103 -31.21 -20.17 -7.09
CA PHE A 103 -31.15 -18.72 -7.02
C PHE A 103 -31.33 -18.23 -5.57
N GLY A 104 -32.29 -18.76 -4.84
CA GLY A 104 -32.52 -18.47 -3.42
C GLY A 104 -31.29 -18.83 -2.55
N LEU A 105 -30.66 -19.99 -2.81
CA LEU A 105 -29.44 -20.41 -2.11
C LEU A 105 -28.25 -19.47 -2.42
N THR A 106 -28.05 -19.12 -3.68
CA THR A 106 -26.98 -18.16 -4.06
C THR A 106 -27.21 -16.78 -3.47
N ALA A 107 -28.47 -16.30 -3.45
CA ALA A 107 -28.83 -15.05 -2.79
C ALA A 107 -28.56 -15.09 -1.29
N GLY A 108 -28.90 -16.22 -0.61
CA GLY A 108 -28.63 -16.44 0.80
C GLY A 108 -27.14 -16.47 1.13
N ILE A 109 -26.34 -17.13 0.31
CA ILE A 109 -24.86 -17.10 0.45
C ILE A 109 -24.33 -15.68 0.27
N TYR A 110 -24.80 -14.95 -0.74
CA TYR A 110 -24.36 -13.58 -0.98
C TYR A 110 -24.72 -12.64 0.16
N LEU A 111 -25.92 -12.78 0.74
CA LEU A 111 -26.31 -12.05 1.95
C LEU A 111 -25.40 -12.37 3.13
N THR A 112 -25.02 -13.64 3.30
CA THR A 112 -24.08 -14.07 4.34
C THR A 112 -22.69 -13.46 4.11
N VAL A 113 -22.22 -13.42 2.87
CA VAL A 113 -20.97 -12.73 2.49
C VAL A 113 -21.05 -11.25 2.85
N CYS A 114 -22.11 -10.54 2.46
CA CYS A 114 -22.30 -9.14 2.80
C CYS A 114 -22.32 -8.90 4.32
N LEU A 115 -22.95 -9.77 5.09
CA LEU A 115 -22.96 -9.69 6.55
C LEU A 115 -21.53 -9.86 7.12
N PHE A 116 -20.80 -10.84 6.63
CA PHE A 116 -19.43 -11.07 7.07
C PHE A 116 -18.48 -9.92 6.66
N GLU A 117 -18.61 -9.38 5.46
CA GLU A 117 -17.86 -8.19 5.02
C GLU A 117 -18.15 -6.98 5.91
N TRP A 118 -19.42 -6.78 6.30
CA TRP A 118 -19.79 -5.73 7.25
C TRP A 118 -19.11 -5.92 8.61
N ILE A 119 -19.14 -7.15 9.17
CA ILE A 119 -18.47 -7.51 10.43
C ILE A 119 -16.95 -7.26 10.31
N VAL A 120 -16.34 -7.71 9.23
CA VAL A 120 -14.90 -7.47 8.93
C VAL A 120 -14.58 -5.99 8.90
N GLY A 121 -15.38 -5.20 8.18
CA GLY A 121 -15.22 -3.75 8.09
C GLY A 121 -15.30 -3.07 9.46
N TYR A 122 -16.30 -3.44 10.25
CA TYR A 122 -16.47 -2.94 11.62
C TYR A 122 -15.27 -3.27 12.51
N LEU A 123 -14.85 -4.54 12.54
CA LEU A 123 -13.73 -5.00 13.36
C LEU A 123 -12.40 -4.36 12.93
N LYS A 124 -12.13 -4.28 11.62
CA LYS A 124 -10.94 -3.60 11.07
C LYS A 124 -10.90 -2.13 11.50
N ASN A 125 -12.01 -1.41 11.36
CA ASN A 125 -12.08 0.01 11.74
C ASN A 125 -11.91 0.21 13.24
N PHE A 126 -12.51 -0.66 14.06
CA PHE A 126 -12.35 -0.61 15.52
C PHE A 126 -10.88 -0.83 15.93
N VAL A 127 -10.23 -1.89 15.41
CA VAL A 127 -8.81 -2.16 15.69
C VAL A 127 -7.93 -1.03 15.17
N ALA A 128 -8.24 -0.48 13.99
CA ALA A 128 -7.51 0.64 13.42
C ALA A 128 -7.58 1.90 14.29
N ALA A 129 -8.77 2.23 14.80
CA ALA A 129 -8.96 3.36 15.71
C ALA A 129 -8.18 3.18 17.01
N ALA A 130 -8.25 1.99 17.61
CA ALA A 130 -7.55 1.67 18.86
C ALA A 130 -6.02 1.72 18.69
N VAL A 131 -5.47 1.10 17.64
CA VAL A 131 -4.01 1.18 17.31
C VAL A 131 -3.59 2.62 17.07
N SER A 132 -4.43 3.43 16.38
CA SER A 132 -4.13 4.83 16.13
C SER A 132 -4.07 5.66 17.43
N ARG A 133 -5.01 5.40 18.36
CA ARG A 133 -5.01 6.02 19.69
C ARG A 133 -3.73 5.69 20.43
N ASP A 134 -3.42 4.42 20.60
CA ASP A 134 -2.28 3.94 21.39
C ASP A 134 -0.95 4.47 20.83
N LEU A 135 -0.80 4.49 19.49
CA LEU A 135 0.39 5.07 18.86
C LEU A 135 0.52 6.58 19.13
N ARG A 136 -0.59 7.32 19.10
CA ARG A 136 -0.60 8.76 19.37
C ARG A 136 -0.31 9.05 20.82
N GLU A 137 -0.93 8.31 21.74
CA GLU A 137 -0.68 8.42 23.19
C GLU A 137 0.78 8.12 23.52
N MET A 138 1.35 7.03 22.97
CA MET A 138 2.75 6.68 23.15
C MET A 138 3.70 7.77 22.66
N LEU A 139 3.43 8.35 21.48
CA LEU A 139 4.25 9.42 20.92
C LEU A 139 4.11 10.71 21.71
N PHE A 140 2.90 11.06 22.12
CA PHE A 140 2.65 12.27 22.88
C PHE A 140 3.32 12.21 24.26
N ASP A 141 3.15 11.10 25.00
CA ASP A 141 3.83 10.87 26.28
C ASP A 141 5.36 10.95 26.13
N LYS A 142 5.89 10.32 25.07
CA LYS A 142 7.34 10.37 24.79
C LYS A 142 7.84 11.79 24.51
N ILE A 143 7.09 12.58 23.73
CA ILE A 143 7.45 13.97 23.41
C ILE A 143 7.47 14.82 24.69
N GLN A 144 6.53 14.61 25.62
CA GLN A 144 6.50 15.33 26.89
C GLN A 144 7.71 15.04 27.80
N ARG A 145 8.33 13.86 27.64
CA ARG A 145 9.51 13.44 28.43
C ARG A 145 10.85 13.75 27.74
N LEU A 146 10.83 14.28 26.52
CA LEU A 146 12.05 14.67 25.81
C LEU A 146 12.62 15.98 26.39
N SER A 147 13.97 16.10 26.39
CA SER A 147 14.64 17.33 26.77
C SER A 147 14.32 18.48 25.81
N LEU A 148 14.29 19.70 26.33
CA LEU A 148 14.00 20.92 25.57
C LEU A 148 14.95 21.07 24.37
N ALA A 149 16.23 20.69 24.54
CA ALA A 149 17.24 20.70 23.49
C ALA A 149 16.92 19.76 22.33
N ASN A 150 16.23 18.64 22.57
CA ASN A 150 15.81 17.70 21.55
C ASN A 150 14.52 18.14 20.83
N ILE A 151 13.61 18.79 21.57
CA ILE A 151 12.37 19.36 21.02
C ILE A 151 12.69 20.52 20.07
N THR A 152 13.57 21.45 20.47
CA THR A 152 13.93 22.63 19.67
C THR A 152 14.69 22.33 18.37
N LYS A 153 15.30 21.15 18.25
CA LYS A 153 15.94 20.68 17.00
C LYS A 153 14.92 20.39 15.89
N ARG A 154 13.64 20.22 16.24
CA ARG A 154 12.56 19.86 15.29
C ARG A 154 11.50 20.95 15.28
N SER A 155 10.89 21.17 14.11
CA SER A 155 9.77 22.11 14.04
C SER A 155 8.50 21.47 14.61
N ALA A 156 7.63 22.27 15.19
CA ALA A 156 6.31 21.83 15.66
C ALA A 156 5.50 21.15 14.54
N GLY A 157 5.62 21.64 13.30
CA GLY A 157 4.99 21.04 12.12
C GLY A 157 5.49 19.63 11.79
N ASP A 158 6.80 19.33 11.97
CA ASP A 158 7.34 17.97 11.81
C ASP A 158 6.78 17.03 12.87
N MET A 159 6.72 17.47 14.11
CA MET A 159 6.14 16.66 15.21
C MET A 159 4.66 16.36 14.99
N LEU A 160 3.87 17.38 14.62
CA LEU A 160 2.46 17.17 14.27
C LEU A 160 2.29 16.23 13.09
N GLY A 161 3.11 16.37 12.06
CA GLY A 161 3.14 15.46 10.90
C GLY A 161 3.42 14.01 11.29
N ARG A 162 4.32 13.77 12.23
CA ARG A 162 4.62 12.42 12.75
C ARG A 162 3.47 11.85 13.54
N ILE A 163 2.85 12.64 14.43
CA ILE A 163 1.70 12.20 15.24
C ILE A 163 0.47 11.92 14.37
N GLN A 164 0.21 12.71 13.34
CA GLN A 164 -0.99 12.56 12.50
C GLN A 164 -0.79 11.64 11.33
N ASN A 165 0.19 11.94 10.46
CA ASN A 165 0.36 11.26 9.18
C ASN A 165 1.13 9.95 9.30
N ASP A 166 2.25 9.93 10.04
CA ASP A 166 3.08 8.73 10.13
C ASP A 166 2.40 7.65 10.99
N THR A 167 1.68 8.00 12.07
CA THR A 167 0.85 7.05 12.82
C THR A 167 -0.26 6.45 11.97
N THR A 168 -0.93 7.27 11.16
CA THR A 168 -1.99 6.81 10.25
C THR A 168 -1.45 5.79 9.26
N ARG A 169 -0.29 6.04 8.63
CA ARG A 169 0.33 5.09 7.69
C ARG A 169 0.75 3.78 8.35
N VAL A 170 1.30 3.85 9.57
CA VAL A 170 1.67 2.65 10.33
C VAL A 170 0.43 1.85 10.71
N ARG A 171 -0.63 2.51 11.19
CA ARG A 171 -1.93 1.89 11.48
C ARG A 171 -2.51 1.18 10.24
N GLU A 172 -2.56 1.86 9.10
CA GLU A 172 -3.07 1.30 7.85
C GLU A 172 -2.30 0.04 7.45
N PHE A 173 -0.97 0.08 7.59
CA PHE A 173 -0.14 -1.07 7.29
C PHE A 173 -0.43 -2.24 8.23
N LEU A 174 -0.50 -2.01 9.53
CA LEU A 174 -0.73 -3.07 10.53
C LEU A 174 -2.11 -3.71 10.38
N VAL A 175 -3.14 -2.90 10.23
CA VAL A 175 -4.53 -3.39 10.30
C VAL A 175 -5.07 -3.78 8.92
N SER A 176 -4.94 -2.91 7.92
CA SER A 176 -5.51 -3.16 6.60
C SER A 176 -4.60 -4.07 5.79
N TYR A 177 -3.35 -3.64 5.55
CA TYR A 177 -2.45 -4.42 4.69
C TYR A 177 -1.98 -5.72 5.33
N GLY A 178 -1.82 -5.77 6.67
CA GLY A 178 -1.43 -7.00 7.37
C GLY A 178 -2.44 -8.12 7.19
N ALA A 179 -3.73 -7.83 7.40
CA ALA A 179 -4.80 -8.78 7.17
C ALA A 179 -4.96 -9.12 5.67
N ASP A 180 -4.94 -8.09 4.79
CA ASP A 180 -5.12 -8.28 3.36
C ASP A 180 -4.02 -9.16 2.73
N ILE A 181 -2.76 -9.09 3.20
CA ILE A 181 -1.67 -9.97 2.74
C ILE A 181 -2.04 -11.44 2.96
N ILE A 182 -2.46 -11.78 4.18
CA ILE A 182 -2.80 -13.17 4.54
C ILE A 182 -3.94 -13.67 3.66
N VAL A 183 -4.97 -12.85 3.51
CA VAL A 183 -6.16 -13.18 2.72
C VAL A 183 -5.83 -13.36 1.25
N ARG A 184 -5.11 -12.42 0.63
CA ARG A 184 -4.77 -12.49 -0.79
C ARG A 184 -3.85 -13.66 -1.11
N VAL A 185 -2.92 -13.99 -0.21
CA VAL A 185 -2.08 -15.20 -0.35
C VAL A 185 -2.94 -16.46 -0.22
N PHE A 186 -3.85 -16.50 0.76
CA PHE A 186 -4.78 -17.62 0.93
C PHE A 186 -5.68 -17.80 -0.30
N SER A 187 -6.31 -16.72 -0.79
CA SER A 187 -7.16 -16.71 -1.99
C SER A 187 -6.39 -17.21 -3.23
N LEU A 188 -5.15 -16.74 -3.44
CA LEU A 188 -4.29 -17.22 -4.53
C LEU A 188 -4.02 -18.72 -4.43
N LEU A 189 -3.64 -19.21 -3.25
CA LEU A 189 -3.36 -20.63 -3.05
C LEU A 189 -4.63 -21.48 -3.26
N LEU A 190 -5.74 -21.06 -2.66
CA LEU A 190 -7.04 -21.75 -2.76
C LEU A 190 -7.49 -21.85 -4.24
N LEU A 191 -7.55 -20.73 -4.94
CA LEU A 191 -7.98 -20.68 -6.34
C LEU A 191 -7.02 -21.45 -7.25
N THR A 192 -5.71 -21.35 -7.02
CA THR A 192 -4.71 -22.12 -7.79
C THR A 192 -4.94 -23.62 -7.60
N VAL A 193 -5.13 -24.11 -6.36
CA VAL A 193 -5.40 -25.52 -6.10
C VAL A 193 -6.69 -25.96 -6.79
N ILE A 194 -7.76 -25.18 -6.71
CA ILE A 194 -9.04 -25.51 -7.36
C ILE A 194 -8.89 -25.61 -8.86
N LEU A 195 -8.18 -24.66 -9.49
CA LEU A 195 -7.95 -24.66 -10.93
C LEU A 195 -7.16 -25.90 -11.38
N PHE A 196 -6.13 -26.33 -10.62
CA PHE A 196 -5.35 -27.52 -10.93
C PHE A 196 -6.15 -28.82 -10.74
N VAL A 197 -6.96 -28.89 -9.69
CA VAL A 197 -7.82 -30.05 -9.41
C VAL A 197 -8.92 -30.19 -10.47
N THR A 198 -9.49 -29.06 -10.93
CA THR A 198 -10.54 -29.07 -11.94
C THR A 198 -9.99 -29.47 -13.33
N ASN A 199 -8.94 -28.79 -13.80
CA ASN A 199 -8.28 -29.12 -15.06
C ASN A 199 -6.84 -28.59 -15.09
N TRP A 200 -5.87 -29.48 -14.93
CA TRP A 200 -4.45 -29.10 -14.87
C TRP A 200 -3.92 -28.51 -16.20
N ARG A 201 -4.45 -28.94 -17.37
CA ARG A 201 -4.04 -28.45 -18.69
C ARG A 201 -4.38 -26.97 -18.84
N LEU A 202 -5.61 -26.59 -18.46
CA LEU A 202 -6.05 -25.18 -18.47
C LEU A 202 -5.35 -24.37 -17.39
N ALA A 203 -5.07 -24.96 -16.21
CA ALA A 203 -4.39 -24.27 -15.11
C ALA A 203 -2.98 -23.77 -15.50
N VAL A 204 -2.23 -24.56 -16.26
CA VAL A 204 -0.93 -24.14 -16.79
C VAL A 204 -1.06 -22.91 -17.69
N LEU A 205 -2.10 -22.84 -18.54
CA LEU A 205 -2.36 -21.69 -19.40
C LEU A 205 -2.69 -20.42 -18.61
N VAL A 206 -3.42 -20.57 -17.48
CA VAL A 206 -3.74 -19.45 -16.57
C VAL A 206 -2.49 -18.87 -15.92
N ILE A 207 -1.53 -19.72 -15.56
CA ILE A 207 -0.31 -19.29 -14.84
C ILE A 207 0.73 -18.75 -15.82
N LEU A 208 0.72 -19.15 -17.09
CA LEU A 208 1.68 -18.74 -18.09
C LEU A 208 1.88 -17.22 -18.24
N PRO A 209 0.85 -16.35 -18.13
CA PRO A 209 1.01 -14.90 -18.12
C PRO A 209 1.69 -14.35 -16.86
N ALA A 210 1.63 -15.04 -15.70
CA ALA A 210 2.11 -14.54 -14.43
C ALA A 210 3.64 -14.24 -14.39
N PRO A 211 4.53 -15.13 -14.87
CA PRO A 211 5.96 -14.83 -14.99
C PRO A 211 6.25 -13.62 -15.87
N PHE A 212 5.52 -13.49 -17.00
CA PHE A 212 5.65 -12.35 -17.91
C PHE A 212 5.24 -11.04 -17.23
N MET A 213 4.15 -11.05 -16.46
CA MET A 213 3.71 -9.89 -15.67
C MET A 213 4.75 -9.50 -14.62
N LEU A 214 5.31 -10.46 -13.90
CA LEU A 214 6.35 -10.19 -12.90
C LEU A 214 7.61 -9.61 -13.55
N TRP A 215 8.00 -10.12 -14.71
CA TRP A 215 9.12 -9.60 -15.49
C TRP A 215 8.85 -8.17 -15.99
N ALA A 216 7.70 -7.93 -16.60
CA ALA A 216 7.30 -6.61 -17.11
C ALA A 216 7.21 -5.57 -15.98
N PHE A 217 6.66 -5.98 -14.82
CA PHE A 217 6.62 -5.13 -13.62
C PHE A 217 8.03 -4.80 -13.12
N ARG A 218 8.91 -5.79 -13.02
CA ARG A 218 10.30 -5.55 -12.58
C ARG A 218 11.05 -4.63 -13.53
N TRP A 219 10.90 -4.84 -14.84
CA TRP A 219 11.51 -3.99 -15.87
C TRP A 219 10.98 -2.55 -15.83
N SER A 220 9.67 -2.36 -15.65
CA SER A 220 9.07 -1.03 -15.58
C SER A 220 9.34 -0.33 -14.24
N SER A 221 9.47 -1.08 -13.14
CA SER A 221 9.60 -0.53 -11.79
C SER A 221 10.81 0.38 -11.61
N ASP A 222 11.94 0.08 -12.25
CA ASP A 222 13.16 0.91 -12.16
C ASP A 222 13.01 2.24 -12.92
N LYS A 223 12.34 2.23 -14.08
CA LYS A 223 12.03 3.44 -14.85
C LYS A 223 11.02 4.32 -14.11
N ILE A 224 9.98 3.71 -13.57
CA ILE A 224 8.97 4.37 -12.74
C ILE A 224 9.63 5.03 -11.53
N ARG A 225 10.45 4.31 -10.80
CA ARG A 225 11.14 4.81 -9.61
C ARG A 225 12.00 6.05 -9.90
N ARG A 226 12.74 6.05 -11.02
CA ARG A 226 13.55 7.23 -11.43
C ARG A 226 12.67 8.44 -11.71
N LYS A 227 11.57 8.27 -12.46
CA LYS A 227 10.63 9.35 -12.77
C LYS A 227 9.98 9.91 -11.50
N PHE A 228 9.44 9.05 -10.63
CA PHE A 228 8.84 9.50 -9.37
C PHE A 228 9.84 10.13 -8.40
N HIS A 229 11.12 9.76 -8.45
CA HIS A 229 12.15 10.45 -7.67
C HIS A 229 12.37 11.90 -8.14
N ILE A 230 12.26 12.16 -9.45
CA ILE A 230 12.32 13.52 -10.00
C ILE A 230 11.08 14.32 -9.56
N VAL A 231 9.89 13.74 -9.72
CA VAL A 231 8.62 14.32 -9.26
C VAL A 231 8.69 14.70 -7.77
N TRP A 232 9.18 13.78 -6.94
CA TRP A 232 9.33 14.03 -5.51
C TRP A 232 10.25 15.20 -5.20
N ARG A 233 11.41 15.30 -5.88
CA ARG A 233 12.34 16.45 -5.72
C ARG A 233 11.71 17.77 -6.15
N ARG A 234 10.92 17.76 -7.24
CA ARG A 234 10.22 18.97 -7.69
C ARG A 234 9.08 19.36 -6.74
N GLY A 235 8.36 18.41 -6.20
CA GLY A 235 7.35 18.63 -5.17
C GLY A 235 7.93 19.24 -3.88
N GLN A 236 9.15 18.83 -3.48
CA GLN A 236 9.84 19.46 -2.34
C GLN A 236 10.18 20.93 -2.60
N LYS A 237 10.55 21.31 -3.85
CA LYS A 237 10.76 22.72 -4.20
C LYS A 237 9.49 23.56 -4.11
N VAL A 238 8.34 23.01 -4.54
CA VAL A 238 7.03 23.66 -4.37
C VAL A 238 6.73 23.90 -2.89
N ASN A 239 6.91 22.85 -2.05
CA ASN A 239 6.67 22.97 -0.61
C ASN A 239 7.60 23.97 0.07
N SER A 240 8.90 23.98 -0.29
CA SER A 240 9.85 24.96 0.24
C SER A 240 9.45 26.38 -0.12
N LEU A 241 9.10 26.63 -1.38
CA LEU A 241 8.68 27.96 -1.84
C LEU A 241 7.41 28.44 -1.13
N LEU A 242 6.43 27.54 -0.94
CA LEU A 242 5.23 27.84 -0.15
C LEU A 242 5.57 28.20 1.30
N HIS A 243 6.44 27.42 1.91
CA HIS A 243 6.88 27.68 3.30
C HIS A 243 7.56 29.05 3.43
N ASP A 244 8.47 29.36 2.51
CA ASP A 244 9.19 30.63 2.49
C ASP A 244 8.23 31.83 2.24
N ALA A 245 7.29 31.69 1.29
CA ALA A 245 6.29 32.70 0.98
C ALA A 245 5.34 32.98 2.16
N ILE A 246 4.88 31.91 2.85
CA ILE A 246 3.97 32.04 4.01
C ILE A 246 4.72 32.69 5.19
N ASN A 247 5.93 32.24 5.49
CA ASN A 247 6.72 32.82 6.59
C ASN A 247 7.12 34.29 6.31
N GLY A 248 7.43 34.61 5.04
CA GLY A 248 7.77 35.94 4.60
C GLY A 248 6.60 36.83 4.19
N ILE A 249 5.34 36.42 4.42
CA ILE A 249 4.14 37.10 3.88
C ILE A 249 4.05 38.57 4.28
N ARG A 250 4.50 38.94 5.50
CA ARG A 250 4.53 40.31 5.96
C ARG A 250 5.47 41.17 5.11
N VAL A 251 6.63 40.64 4.75
CA VAL A 251 7.61 41.33 3.92
C VAL A 251 7.07 41.46 2.49
N VAL A 252 6.52 40.39 1.94
CA VAL A 252 5.89 40.39 0.61
C VAL A 252 4.80 41.46 0.52
N LYS A 253 3.95 41.55 1.54
CA LYS A 253 2.88 42.57 1.63
C LYS A 253 3.41 43.99 1.82
N ALA A 254 4.44 44.17 2.65
CA ALA A 254 5.01 45.50 2.92
C ALA A 254 5.68 46.11 1.65
N TYR A 255 6.22 45.27 0.78
CA TYR A 255 6.90 45.72 -0.44
C TYR A 255 6.08 45.55 -1.73
N GLY A 256 4.81 45.12 -1.65
CA GLY A 256 3.94 44.90 -2.83
C GLY A 256 4.47 43.83 -3.78
N GLY A 257 5.19 42.82 -3.23
CA GLY A 257 5.88 41.78 -4.00
C GLY A 257 5.02 40.58 -4.46
N GLU A 258 3.69 40.63 -4.28
CA GLU A 258 2.78 39.50 -4.50
C GLU A 258 2.87 38.92 -5.91
N GLN A 259 2.90 39.80 -6.92
CA GLN A 259 2.98 39.31 -8.31
C GLN A 259 4.27 38.58 -8.62
N ASN A 260 5.38 39.00 -8.00
CA ASN A 260 6.67 38.30 -8.18
C ASN A 260 6.67 36.93 -7.52
N GLU A 261 6.13 36.80 -6.30
CA GLU A 261 6.01 35.53 -5.62
C GLU A 261 5.03 34.60 -6.34
N THR A 262 3.90 35.10 -6.84
CA THR A 262 2.96 34.34 -7.68
C THR A 262 3.65 33.80 -8.94
N ARG A 263 4.40 34.63 -9.67
CA ARG A 263 5.14 34.16 -10.86
C ARG A 263 6.21 33.12 -10.54
N LYS A 264 6.92 33.25 -9.41
CA LYS A 264 7.88 32.23 -8.97
C LYS A 264 7.18 30.91 -8.68
N PHE A 265 6.04 30.97 -7.97
CA PHE A 265 5.25 29.80 -7.64
C PHE A 265 4.70 29.11 -8.90
N GLU A 266 4.14 29.87 -9.84
CA GLU A 266 3.65 29.34 -11.12
C GLU A 266 4.73 28.58 -11.89
N ARG A 267 5.95 29.13 -11.99
CA ARG A 267 7.07 28.46 -12.68
C ARG A 267 7.42 27.12 -12.02
N VAL A 268 7.58 27.10 -10.69
CA VAL A 268 7.97 25.90 -9.95
C VAL A 268 6.84 24.86 -9.96
N SER A 269 5.59 25.32 -9.83
CA SER A 269 4.39 24.47 -9.88
C SER A 269 4.18 23.87 -11.27
N THR A 270 4.39 24.66 -12.34
CA THR A 270 4.32 24.18 -13.73
C THR A 270 5.37 23.12 -14.01
N ASP A 271 6.63 23.31 -13.58
CA ASP A 271 7.68 22.32 -13.73
C ASP A 271 7.35 21.02 -12.97
N TYR A 272 6.82 21.13 -11.75
CA TYR A 272 6.33 19.98 -11.01
C TYR A 272 5.20 19.25 -11.76
N CYS A 273 4.21 19.98 -12.29
CA CYS A 273 3.09 19.43 -13.05
C CYS A 273 3.57 18.68 -14.30
N ILE A 274 4.51 19.23 -15.06
CA ILE A 274 5.10 18.60 -16.26
C ILE A 274 5.78 17.27 -15.88
N GLN A 275 6.57 17.26 -14.80
CA GLN A 275 7.24 16.04 -14.36
C GLN A 275 6.26 15.00 -13.83
N LEU A 276 5.23 15.43 -13.08
CA LEU A 276 4.19 14.57 -12.57
C LEU A 276 3.38 13.94 -13.71
N SER A 277 2.89 14.76 -14.66
CA SER A 277 2.14 14.25 -15.81
C SER A 277 2.96 13.29 -16.67
N GLY A 278 4.27 13.55 -16.85
CA GLY A 278 5.17 12.62 -17.54
C GLY A 278 5.40 11.30 -16.81
N ALA A 279 5.39 11.30 -15.49
CA ALA A 279 5.45 10.08 -14.68
C ALA A 279 4.13 9.31 -14.70
N GLU A 280 3.00 10.01 -14.54
CA GLU A 280 1.65 9.42 -14.59
C GLU A 280 1.31 8.88 -15.98
N LYS A 281 1.69 9.56 -17.06
CA LYS A 281 1.53 9.07 -18.44
C LYS A 281 2.19 7.70 -18.64
N PHE A 282 3.38 7.52 -18.07
CA PHE A 282 4.08 6.23 -18.15
C PHE A 282 3.35 5.16 -17.31
N TRP A 283 2.89 5.50 -16.12
CA TRP A 283 2.13 4.59 -15.27
C TRP A 283 0.79 4.20 -15.90
N SER A 284 0.10 5.16 -16.50
CA SER A 284 -1.17 4.95 -17.21
C SER A 284 -1.03 4.01 -18.42
N LEU A 285 0.16 3.88 -19.00
CA LEU A 285 0.42 2.90 -20.07
C LEU A 285 0.64 1.49 -19.50
N VAL A 286 1.33 1.36 -18.37
CA VAL A 286 1.65 0.05 -17.78
C VAL A 286 0.40 -0.70 -17.33
N THR A 287 -0.55 0.01 -16.73
CA THR A 287 -1.79 -0.60 -16.19
C THR A 287 -2.64 -1.31 -17.27
N PRO A 288 -2.97 -0.69 -18.41
CA PRO A 288 -3.69 -1.36 -19.49
C PRO A 288 -2.91 -2.53 -20.11
N VAL A 289 -1.58 -2.42 -20.24
CA VAL A 289 -0.76 -3.51 -20.77
C VAL A 289 -0.84 -4.75 -19.86
N VAL A 290 -0.73 -4.56 -18.56
CA VAL A 290 -0.91 -5.66 -17.59
C VAL A 290 -2.33 -6.22 -17.68
N GLY A 291 -3.34 -5.35 -17.76
CA GLY A 291 -4.74 -5.76 -17.94
C GLY A 291 -4.93 -6.59 -19.21
N PHE A 292 -4.37 -6.15 -20.32
CA PHE A 292 -4.43 -6.87 -21.61
C PHE A 292 -3.82 -8.27 -21.53
N VAL A 293 -2.65 -8.40 -20.91
CA VAL A 293 -1.99 -9.71 -20.73
C VAL A 293 -2.84 -10.65 -19.87
N MET A 294 -3.50 -10.14 -18.83
CA MET A 294 -4.45 -10.93 -18.02
C MET A 294 -5.65 -11.38 -18.84
N THR A 295 -6.24 -10.46 -19.60
CA THR A 295 -7.39 -10.78 -20.48
C THR A 295 -7.01 -11.78 -21.56
N LEU A 296 -5.80 -11.70 -22.14
CA LEU A 296 -5.30 -12.72 -23.05
C LEU A 296 -5.25 -14.12 -22.40
N GLY A 297 -4.82 -14.22 -21.14
CA GLY A 297 -4.87 -15.47 -20.38
C GLY A 297 -6.29 -16.03 -20.26
N GLU A 298 -7.28 -15.18 -19.99
CA GLU A 298 -8.68 -15.57 -19.93
C GLU A 298 -9.22 -16.02 -21.30
N PHE A 299 -8.85 -15.32 -22.37
CA PHE A 299 -9.20 -15.72 -23.74
C PHE A 299 -8.59 -17.07 -24.16
N LEU A 300 -7.32 -17.32 -23.79
CA LEU A 300 -6.68 -18.61 -24.06
C LEU A 300 -7.44 -19.73 -23.33
N VAL A 301 -7.80 -19.53 -22.06
CA VAL A 301 -8.59 -20.51 -21.32
C VAL A 301 -9.96 -20.73 -21.99
N LEU A 302 -10.62 -19.68 -22.42
CA LEU A 302 -11.92 -19.78 -23.11
C LEU A 302 -11.76 -20.55 -24.43
N TYR A 303 -10.74 -20.26 -25.24
CA TYR A 303 -10.49 -20.93 -26.52
C TYR A 303 -10.18 -22.42 -26.33
N PHE A 304 -9.21 -22.75 -25.50
CA PHE A 304 -8.84 -24.15 -25.26
C PHE A 304 -9.93 -24.90 -24.49
N GLY A 305 -10.61 -24.27 -23.55
CA GLY A 305 -11.75 -24.84 -22.83
C GLY A 305 -12.95 -25.10 -23.74
N ALA A 306 -13.24 -24.20 -24.69
CA ALA A 306 -14.27 -24.41 -25.71
C ALA A 306 -13.95 -25.62 -26.58
N ASN A 307 -12.69 -25.82 -26.98
CA ASN A 307 -12.27 -27.01 -27.69
C ASN A 307 -12.51 -28.31 -26.88
N LEU A 308 -12.22 -28.31 -25.58
CA LEU A 308 -12.54 -29.44 -24.69
C LEU A 308 -14.05 -29.71 -24.61
N VAL A 309 -14.87 -28.64 -24.61
CA VAL A 309 -16.34 -28.79 -24.64
C VAL A 309 -16.81 -29.41 -25.95
N LEU A 310 -16.27 -28.96 -27.07
CA LEU A 310 -16.60 -29.54 -28.39
C LEU A 310 -16.18 -31.02 -28.53
N GLN A 311 -15.09 -31.40 -27.84
CA GLN A 311 -14.62 -32.80 -27.75
C GLN A 311 -15.37 -33.63 -26.69
N GLN A 312 -16.35 -33.03 -26.00
CA GLN A 312 -17.11 -33.65 -24.89
C GLN A 312 -16.27 -34.08 -23.66
N GLU A 313 -15.03 -33.56 -23.55
CA GLU A 313 -14.17 -33.75 -22.36
C GLU A 313 -14.53 -32.80 -21.21
N MET A 314 -15.34 -31.76 -21.43
CA MET A 314 -15.73 -30.73 -20.47
C MET A 314 -17.17 -30.29 -20.70
N GLN A 315 -17.90 -29.97 -19.63
CA GLN A 315 -19.26 -29.39 -19.75
C GLN A 315 -19.21 -27.87 -19.89
N ILE A 316 -20.25 -27.27 -20.48
CA ILE A 316 -20.35 -25.82 -20.69
C ILE A 316 -20.32 -25.06 -19.35
N GLY A 317 -21.07 -25.53 -18.34
CA GLY A 317 -21.08 -24.91 -17.02
C GLY A 317 -19.76 -25.04 -16.29
N GLU A 318 -19.01 -26.13 -16.53
CA GLU A 318 -17.65 -26.29 -16.00
C GLU A 318 -16.69 -25.26 -16.61
N LEU A 319 -16.78 -24.98 -17.91
CA LEU A 319 -16.00 -23.92 -18.56
C LEU A 319 -16.33 -22.55 -17.99
N VAL A 320 -17.62 -22.24 -17.76
CA VAL A 320 -18.06 -20.97 -17.16
C VAL A 320 -17.59 -20.85 -15.72
N GLN A 321 -17.64 -21.93 -14.94
CA GLN A 321 -17.09 -21.98 -13.58
C GLN A 321 -15.57 -21.68 -13.62
N TYR A 322 -14.86 -22.35 -14.52
CA TYR A 322 -13.41 -22.22 -14.66
C TYR A 322 -12.99 -20.80 -15.00
N THR A 323 -13.60 -20.17 -16.01
CA THR A 323 -13.33 -18.78 -16.39
C THR A 323 -13.65 -17.81 -15.27
N THR A 324 -14.69 -18.06 -14.47
CA THR A 324 -15.01 -17.25 -13.29
C THR A 324 -13.91 -17.34 -12.23
N TYR A 325 -13.37 -18.54 -11.95
CA TYR A 325 -12.24 -18.68 -11.02
C TYR A 325 -10.97 -18.01 -11.53
N VAL A 326 -10.70 -18.03 -12.85
CA VAL A 326 -9.58 -17.31 -13.46
C VAL A 326 -9.71 -15.80 -13.25
N SER A 327 -10.89 -15.24 -13.48
CA SER A 327 -11.16 -13.81 -13.22
C SER A 327 -10.96 -13.45 -11.74
N MET A 328 -11.41 -14.32 -10.82
CA MET A 328 -11.19 -14.13 -9.37
C MET A 328 -9.70 -14.18 -8.99
N LEU A 329 -8.89 -15.02 -9.64
CA LEU A 329 -7.45 -15.16 -9.39
C LEU A 329 -6.67 -13.88 -9.73
N TYR A 330 -7.07 -13.16 -10.76
CA TYR A 330 -6.35 -11.98 -11.23
C TYR A 330 -6.47 -10.78 -10.27
N GLY A 331 -7.51 -10.69 -9.46
CA GLY A 331 -7.67 -9.65 -8.44
C GLY A 331 -6.52 -9.61 -7.44
N PRO A 332 -6.28 -10.68 -6.67
CA PRO A 332 -5.14 -10.82 -5.77
C PRO A 332 -3.79 -10.58 -6.44
N LEU A 333 -3.58 -11.06 -7.68
CA LEU A 333 -2.33 -10.84 -8.42
C LEU A 333 -2.06 -9.35 -8.68
N ARG A 334 -3.08 -8.59 -9.10
CA ARG A 334 -2.95 -7.12 -9.28
C ARG A 334 -2.62 -6.41 -7.96
N TRP A 335 -3.23 -6.86 -6.87
CA TRP A 335 -2.99 -6.27 -5.56
C TRP A 335 -1.55 -6.49 -5.09
N LEU A 336 -0.97 -7.69 -5.30
CA LEU A 336 0.43 -8.00 -4.96
C LEU A 336 1.44 -7.07 -5.64
N ILE A 337 1.13 -6.57 -6.84
CA ILE A 337 1.98 -5.60 -7.55
C ILE A 337 2.11 -4.29 -6.76
N SER A 338 1.07 -3.85 -6.05
CA SER A 338 1.07 -2.63 -5.24
C SER A 338 1.76 -2.77 -3.88
N LEU A 339 1.89 -3.99 -3.37
CA LEU A 339 2.36 -4.31 -2.02
C LEU A 339 3.76 -3.75 -1.69
N PRO A 340 4.80 -3.85 -2.56
CA PRO A 340 6.13 -3.33 -2.25
C PRO A 340 6.15 -1.82 -1.98
N ARG A 341 5.28 -1.05 -2.64
CA ARG A 341 5.12 0.39 -2.40
C ARG A 341 4.56 0.65 -1.00
N GLN A 342 3.54 -0.10 -0.59
CA GLN A 342 2.89 0.06 0.72
C GLN A 342 3.85 -0.31 1.87
N ILE A 343 4.56 -1.44 1.74
CA ILE A 343 5.59 -1.85 2.71
C ILE A 343 6.67 -0.76 2.87
N LYS A 344 7.11 -0.18 1.75
CA LYS A 344 8.13 0.87 1.78
C LYS A 344 7.63 2.13 2.47
N GLN A 345 6.41 2.58 2.18
CA GLN A 345 5.81 3.76 2.82
C GLN A 345 5.64 3.55 4.32
N ALA A 346 5.09 2.42 4.73
CA ALA A 346 4.92 2.06 6.13
C ALA A 346 6.26 1.97 6.88
N SER A 347 7.28 1.36 6.26
CA SER A 347 8.62 1.26 6.85
C SER A 347 9.27 2.63 7.06
N VAL A 348 9.08 3.58 6.13
CA VAL A 348 9.59 4.95 6.29
C VAL A 348 8.89 5.66 7.44
N SER A 349 7.56 5.59 7.50
CA SER A 349 6.78 6.20 8.58
C SER A 349 7.08 5.56 9.94
N ALA A 350 7.18 4.23 10.01
CA ALA A 350 7.56 3.53 11.22
C ALA A 350 8.96 3.94 11.74
N ASN A 351 9.95 4.08 10.83
CA ASN A 351 11.29 4.57 11.22
C ASN A 351 11.23 5.97 11.84
N LYS A 352 10.45 6.89 11.27
CA LYS A 352 10.29 8.23 11.82
C LYS A 352 9.65 8.24 13.20
N LEU A 353 8.69 7.33 13.45
CA LEU A 353 8.08 7.17 14.76
C LEU A 353 9.08 6.61 15.77
N PHE A 354 9.80 5.54 15.41
CA PHE A 354 10.81 4.93 16.28
C PHE A 354 12.00 5.85 16.54
N GLU A 355 12.33 6.78 15.65
CA GLU A 355 13.33 7.81 15.90
C GLU A 355 12.98 8.70 17.11
N ILE A 356 11.68 9.02 17.29
CA ILE A 356 11.23 9.76 18.49
C ILE A 356 11.17 8.84 19.71
N ILE A 357 10.61 7.63 19.56
CA ILE A 357 10.42 6.68 20.68
C ILE A 357 11.76 6.26 21.29
N ASP A 358 12.80 6.08 20.45
CA ASP A 358 14.12 5.64 20.89
C ASP A 358 15.03 6.79 21.38
N GLU A 359 14.56 8.05 21.32
CA GLU A 359 15.33 9.19 21.79
C GLU A 359 15.41 9.17 23.33
N PRO A 360 16.60 9.42 23.94
CA PRO A 360 16.75 9.38 25.40
C PRO A 360 15.90 10.45 26.07
N GLU A 361 15.28 10.11 27.21
CA GLU A 361 14.49 11.02 28.03
C GLU A 361 15.38 11.96 28.83
N GLU A 362 14.84 13.10 29.26
CA GLU A 362 15.59 14.11 30.02
C GLU A 362 16.18 13.53 31.32
N SER A 363 15.40 12.71 32.04
CA SER A 363 15.85 12.02 33.24
C SER A 363 17.03 11.09 33.01
N GLN A 364 17.12 10.43 31.84
CA GLN A 364 18.23 9.55 31.48
C GLN A 364 19.49 10.33 31.06
N GLN A 365 19.33 11.54 30.53
CA GLN A 365 20.46 12.41 30.18
C GLN A 365 21.14 12.99 31.43
N GLN A 366 20.35 13.32 32.48
CA GLN A 366 20.89 13.79 33.75
C GLN A 366 21.62 12.71 34.57
N GLN A 367 21.26 11.42 34.40
CA GLN A 367 21.96 10.31 35.06
C GLN A 367 23.29 9.94 34.38
N ASN A 368 23.49 10.33 33.12
CA ASN A 368 24.69 10.01 32.33
C ASN A 368 25.62 11.23 32.15
N ALA A 369 25.32 12.37 32.73
CA ALA A 369 26.13 13.58 32.77
C ALA A 369 26.81 13.76 34.13
#